data_61b3268ff8158259bceb11ac75836092
#
_entry.id   61b3268ff8158259bceb11ac75836092
#
_cell.length_a   1.000
_cell.length_b   1.000
_cell.length_c   1.000
_cell.angle_alpha   90.00
_cell.angle_beta   90.00
_cell.angle_gamma   90.00
#
_symmetry.space_group_name_H-M   'P 1'
#
loop_
_entity.id
_entity.type
_entity.pdbx_description
1 polymer ?
#
loop_
_entity_poly.entity_id
_entity_poly.type
_entity_poly.pdbx_seq_one_letter_code
_entity_poly.pdbx_strand_id
1 'polypeptide(L)'
;AEKAGARIHFNMRCSHVDLDSNTLAFENTGTGEKTTINSPLTISSDGAFSAGRLSLMFTDRCNYSQYYIEHGYKELTIPATDAGEFRLEKNVLHIWPRGGYMLIALPNPDGSFTCTLFFPYEGSPSFAELDSVEKVRAFFKEVFPNAYEMMPGLEYDFFHNPTGSLVTVKTYPWTFKNRLLLIGDAAHAIVPFYGQGMNCGFEDCVELDRLITEHNHDWTRIMPAYEESRKPNGDAVADLALANFIEMRDLVGQPAFLLRKKIEARFSERHPEKWTPLYTMVTFSETPYSVALREGKRQDRIMEQVMAMPEIESKWDSDEVESLMLELLG
;
A
#
# COMPACT_ATOMS: atom_id res chain seq x y z
N ALA A 1 1.57 4.05 -24.90
CA ALA A 1 3.01 4.38 -24.99
C ALA A 1 3.48 4.35 -26.46
N GLU A 2 3.36 3.26 -27.21
CA GLU A 2 3.85 3.13 -28.61
C GLU A 2 3.20 4.15 -29.56
N LYS A 3 1.90 4.43 -29.40
CA LYS A 3 1.21 5.49 -30.18
C LYS A 3 1.79 6.89 -29.93
N ALA A 4 2.46 7.09 -28.80
CA ALA A 4 3.17 8.33 -28.45
C ALA A 4 4.66 8.28 -28.83
N GLY A 5 5.11 7.25 -29.57
CA GLY A 5 6.47 7.11 -30.06
C GLY A 5 7.45 6.37 -29.12
N ALA A 6 6.96 5.83 -28.01
CA ALA A 6 7.80 5.02 -27.12
C ALA A 6 8.13 3.66 -27.78
N ARG A 7 9.37 3.22 -27.64
CA ARG A 7 9.80 1.86 -28.04
C ARG A 7 9.81 0.97 -26.81
N ILE A 8 9.15 -0.17 -26.88
CA ILE A 8 9.04 -1.14 -25.77
C ILE A 8 9.91 -2.37 -26.13
N HIS A 9 10.79 -2.74 -25.23
CA HIS A 9 11.64 -3.93 -25.34
C HIS A 9 11.24 -4.92 -24.24
N PHE A 10 10.58 -6.00 -24.62
CA PHE A 10 10.15 -7.05 -23.69
C PHE A 10 11.29 -8.01 -23.33
N ASN A 11 11.15 -8.72 -22.21
CA ASN A 11 12.10 -9.71 -21.71
C ASN A 11 13.49 -9.15 -21.39
N MET A 12 13.61 -7.84 -21.19
CA MET A 12 14.87 -7.16 -20.89
C MET A 12 14.92 -6.77 -19.42
N ARG A 13 15.60 -7.56 -18.60
CA ARG A 13 15.83 -7.27 -17.18
C ARG A 13 17.04 -6.37 -17.03
N CYS A 14 16.87 -5.18 -16.47
CA CYS A 14 17.99 -4.34 -16.06
C CYS A 14 18.68 -4.99 -14.86
N SER A 15 19.99 -5.20 -14.95
CA SER A 15 20.79 -5.84 -13.90
C SER A 15 21.72 -4.87 -13.18
N HIS A 16 22.10 -3.75 -13.83
CA HIS A 16 23.01 -2.76 -13.28
C HIS A 16 22.88 -1.43 -14.03
N VAL A 17 23.13 -0.33 -13.30
CA VAL A 17 23.27 1.02 -13.87
C VAL A 17 24.62 1.58 -13.43
N ASP A 18 25.52 1.82 -14.38
CA ASP A 18 26.73 2.60 -14.14
C ASP A 18 26.35 4.08 -14.06
N LEU A 19 26.44 4.65 -12.86
CA LEU A 19 25.95 6.01 -12.58
C LEU A 19 26.83 7.11 -13.21
N ASP A 20 28.13 6.86 -13.44
CA ASP A 20 29.02 7.88 -13.99
C ASP A 20 28.88 8.00 -15.50
N SER A 21 28.78 6.88 -16.21
CA SER A 21 28.54 6.84 -17.65
C SER A 21 27.06 6.85 -18.03
N ASN A 22 26.15 6.60 -17.09
CA ASN A 22 24.73 6.30 -17.30
C ASN A 22 24.53 5.17 -18.33
N THR A 23 25.31 4.09 -18.17
CA THR A 23 25.21 2.89 -18.99
C THR A 23 24.44 1.82 -18.24
N LEU A 24 23.36 1.34 -18.83
CA LEU A 24 22.51 0.30 -18.27
C LEU A 24 22.88 -1.05 -18.86
N ALA A 25 23.03 -2.05 -18.01
CA ALA A 25 23.21 -3.44 -18.41
C ALA A 25 21.89 -4.20 -18.33
N PHE A 26 21.54 -4.87 -19.42
CA PHE A 26 20.33 -5.69 -19.54
C PHE A 26 20.68 -7.14 -19.86
N GLU A 27 19.82 -8.04 -19.42
CA GLU A 27 19.84 -9.45 -19.76
C GLU A 27 18.45 -9.84 -20.31
N ASN A 28 18.44 -10.45 -21.48
CA ASN A 28 17.22 -11.02 -22.03
C ASN A 28 16.86 -12.28 -21.24
N THR A 29 15.70 -12.27 -20.57
CA THR A 29 15.27 -13.36 -19.66
C THR A 29 14.90 -14.64 -20.39
N GLY A 30 14.67 -14.60 -21.72
CA GLY A 30 14.37 -15.77 -22.55
C GLY A 30 15.62 -16.41 -23.16
N THR A 31 16.62 -15.59 -23.54
CA THR A 31 17.84 -16.08 -24.25
C THR A 31 19.09 -16.03 -23.38
N GLY A 32 19.11 -15.27 -22.30
CA GLY A 32 20.30 -15.00 -21.49
C GLY A 32 21.30 -14.03 -22.15
N GLU A 33 20.97 -13.47 -23.31
CA GLU A 33 21.84 -12.51 -24.00
C GLU A 33 21.98 -11.22 -23.18
N LYS A 34 23.20 -10.73 -23.06
CA LYS A 34 23.52 -9.49 -22.36
C LYS A 34 23.76 -8.35 -23.33
N THR A 35 23.21 -7.19 -23.04
CA THR A 35 23.39 -5.96 -23.83
C THR A 35 23.54 -4.76 -22.92
N THR A 36 24.10 -3.69 -23.44
CA THR A 36 24.24 -2.43 -22.71
C THR A 36 23.68 -1.28 -23.55
N ILE A 37 23.08 -0.32 -22.86
CA ILE A 37 22.51 0.90 -23.46
C ILE A 37 23.08 2.09 -22.69
N ASN A 38 23.66 3.05 -23.41
CA ASN A 38 24.02 4.34 -22.83
C ASN A 38 22.86 5.32 -23.03
N SER A 39 22.46 6.00 -21.98
CA SER A 39 21.34 6.95 -22.00
C SER A 39 21.76 8.29 -21.38
N PRO A 40 21.35 9.43 -21.92
CA PRO A 40 21.57 10.72 -21.26
C PRO A 40 20.78 10.86 -19.96
N LEU A 41 19.62 10.19 -19.88
CA LEU A 41 18.70 10.22 -18.76
C LEU A 41 18.07 8.84 -18.56
N THR A 42 18.00 8.38 -17.34
CA THR A 42 17.34 7.14 -16.92
C THR A 42 16.28 7.45 -15.87
N ILE A 43 15.06 6.96 -16.08
CA ILE A 43 14.00 6.93 -15.07
C ILE A 43 13.79 5.46 -14.71
N SER A 44 14.13 5.11 -13.47
CA SER A 44 14.06 3.74 -12.97
C SER A 44 12.73 3.52 -12.27
N SER A 45 11.87 2.71 -12.89
CA SER A 45 10.56 2.28 -12.37
C SER A 45 10.50 0.75 -12.24
N ASP A 46 11.63 0.14 -11.93
CA ASP A 46 11.90 -1.30 -11.95
C ASP A 46 11.52 -2.01 -10.62
N GLY A 47 10.65 -1.37 -9.82
CA GLY A 47 9.96 -1.99 -8.69
C GLY A 47 10.78 -2.09 -7.41
N ALA A 48 10.23 -2.82 -6.43
CA ALA A 48 10.79 -2.94 -5.09
C ALA A 48 12.23 -3.51 -5.04
N PHE A 49 12.68 -4.19 -6.09
CA PHE A 49 14.02 -4.75 -6.21
C PHE A 49 14.86 -4.04 -7.28
N SER A 50 14.68 -2.75 -7.41
CA SER A 50 15.28 -1.86 -8.42
C SER A 50 16.79 -1.99 -8.55
N ALA A 51 17.27 -2.24 -9.77
CA ALA A 51 18.68 -2.19 -10.11
C ALA A 51 19.23 -0.74 -10.10
N GLY A 52 18.37 0.24 -10.49
CA GLY A 52 18.71 1.65 -10.40
C GLY A 52 18.96 2.09 -8.97
N ARG A 53 18.07 1.74 -8.04
CA ARG A 53 18.27 2.00 -6.61
C ARG A 53 19.48 1.28 -6.06
N LEU A 54 19.69 0.02 -6.41
CA LEU A 54 20.86 -0.74 -5.97
C LEU A 54 22.17 -0.03 -6.35
N SER A 55 22.24 0.55 -7.55
CA SER A 55 23.41 1.33 -7.97
C SER A 55 23.60 2.60 -7.13
N LEU A 56 22.50 3.29 -6.75
CA LEU A 56 22.56 4.44 -5.84
C LEU A 56 23.08 4.07 -4.45
N MET A 57 22.78 2.88 -3.95
CA MET A 57 23.21 2.43 -2.60
C MET A 57 24.74 2.36 -2.44
N PHE A 58 25.50 2.30 -3.54
CA PHE A 58 26.96 2.34 -3.53
C PHE A 58 27.55 3.76 -3.58
N THR A 59 26.68 4.79 -3.59
CA THR A 59 27.13 6.18 -3.54
C THR A 59 27.24 6.68 -2.10
N ASP A 60 28.00 7.76 -1.89
CA ASP A 60 28.07 8.40 -0.59
C ASP A 60 26.72 8.97 -0.17
N ARG A 61 26.38 8.84 1.12
CA ARG A 61 25.19 9.40 1.76
C ARG A 61 23.85 8.85 1.22
N CYS A 62 23.82 7.63 0.70
CA CYS A 62 22.59 6.94 0.38
C CYS A 62 22.01 6.33 1.68
N ASN A 63 20.82 6.78 2.04
CA ASN A 63 20.01 6.16 3.11
C ASN A 63 19.08 5.14 2.47
N TYR A 64 19.07 3.92 2.98
CA TYR A 64 18.22 2.86 2.49
C TYR A 64 17.67 2.02 3.64
N SER A 65 16.39 1.75 3.57
CA SER A 65 15.69 0.83 4.46
C SER A 65 14.80 -0.08 3.65
N GLN A 66 14.94 -1.37 3.87
CA GLN A 66 14.04 -2.41 3.35
C GLN A 66 13.54 -3.22 4.52
N TYR A 67 12.24 -3.18 4.74
CA TYR A 67 11.59 -3.84 5.86
C TYR A 67 10.54 -4.81 5.37
N TYR A 68 10.65 -6.06 5.79
CA TYR A 68 9.64 -7.09 5.58
C TYR A 68 8.84 -7.25 6.87
N ILE A 69 7.51 -7.26 6.77
CA ILE A 69 6.71 -7.73 7.90
C ILE A 69 6.75 -9.27 7.96
N GLU A 70 6.50 -9.82 9.14
CA GLU A 70 6.56 -11.28 9.39
C GLU A 70 5.43 -12.07 8.68
N HIS A 71 4.58 -11.36 7.95
CA HIS A 71 3.45 -11.91 7.21
C HIS A 71 3.78 -12.00 5.73
N GLY A 72 3.29 -13.08 5.13
CA GLY A 72 3.08 -13.16 3.70
C GLY A 72 1.63 -12.88 3.33
N TYR A 73 1.36 -12.81 2.04
CA TYR A 73 0.00 -12.79 1.52
C TYR A 73 -0.21 -13.91 0.51
N LYS A 74 -1.42 -14.45 0.50
CA LYS A 74 -1.83 -15.48 -0.45
C LYS A 74 -3.18 -15.10 -1.04
N GLU A 75 -3.25 -15.10 -2.37
CA GLU A 75 -4.49 -14.84 -3.08
C GLU A 75 -5.32 -16.13 -3.17
N LEU A 76 -6.61 -15.98 -2.86
CA LEU A 76 -7.64 -17.01 -2.90
C LEU A 76 -8.85 -16.43 -3.63
N THR A 77 -9.83 -17.28 -3.97
CA THR A 77 -10.97 -16.83 -4.76
C THR A 77 -12.31 -17.25 -4.13
N ILE A 78 -13.24 -16.30 -4.07
CA ILE A 78 -14.67 -16.58 -3.96
C ILE A 78 -15.26 -16.38 -5.36
N PRO A 79 -15.70 -17.45 -6.06
CA PRO A 79 -16.27 -17.32 -7.39
C PRO A 79 -17.66 -16.67 -7.34
N ALA A 80 -18.09 -16.09 -8.45
CA ALA A 80 -19.47 -15.69 -8.63
C ALA A 80 -20.43 -16.87 -8.46
N THR A 81 -21.74 -16.58 -8.29
CA THR A 81 -22.76 -17.62 -8.40
C THR A 81 -22.86 -18.15 -9.83
N ASP A 82 -23.58 -19.27 -10.04
CA ASP A 82 -23.83 -19.81 -11.39
C ASP A 82 -24.59 -18.81 -12.31
N ALA A 83 -25.29 -17.84 -11.69
CA ALA A 83 -25.96 -16.74 -12.40
C ALA A 83 -25.05 -15.54 -12.66
N GLY A 84 -23.76 -15.58 -12.26
CA GLY A 84 -22.82 -14.48 -12.38
C GLY A 84 -23.01 -13.37 -11.33
N GLU A 85 -23.71 -13.65 -10.24
CA GLU A 85 -23.98 -12.70 -9.17
C GLU A 85 -22.93 -12.76 -8.06
N PHE A 86 -22.77 -11.63 -7.34
CA PHE A 86 -21.90 -11.54 -6.18
C PHE A 86 -22.44 -12.37 -5.01
N ARG A 87 -21.56 -13.07 -4.29
CA ARG A 87 -21.91 -13.84 -3.07
C ARG A 87 -21.89 -13.00 -1.80
N LEU A 88 -21.23 -11.83 -1.84
CA LEU A 88 -21.11 -10.85 -0.77
C LEU A 88 -21.51 -9.47 -1.28
N GLU A 89 -21.64 -8.49 -0.40
CA GLU A 89 -21.90 -7.09 -0.77
C GLU A 89 -20.77 -6.56 -1.68
N LYS A 90 -21.14 -6.07 -2.87
CA LYS A 90 -20.18 -5.70 -3.93
C LYS A 90 -19.54 -4.31 -3.78
N ASN A 91 -20.04 -3.47 -2.89
CA ASN A 91 -19.61 -2.07 -2.79
C ASN A 91 -18.77 -1.81 -1.54
N VAL A 92 -18.23 -2.86 -0.92
CA VAL A 92 -17.49 -2.77 0.34
C VAL A 92 -16.24 -3.68 0.30
N LEU A 93 -15.24 -3.33 1.09
CA LEU A 93 -14.15 -4.21 1.46
C LEU A 93 -14.60 -5.12 2.61
N HIS A 94 -14.56 -6.42 2.39
CA HIS A 94 -14.81 -7.40 3.45
C HIS A 94 -13.54 -7.72 4.20
N ILE A 95 -13.60 -7.72 5.54
CA ILE A 95 -12.46 -8.03 6.40
C ILE A 95 -12.88 -9.04 7.47
N TRP A 96 -12.13 -10.12 7.61
CA TRP A 96 -12.22 -11.08 8.72
C TRP A 96 -10.96 -10.97 9.59
N PRO A 97 -10.93 -10.03 10.56
CA PRO A 97 -9.79 -9.86 11.46
C PRO A 97 -9.72 -11.00 12.49
N ARG A 98 -8.51 -11.44 12.84
CA ARG A 98 -8.29 -12.54 13.80
C ARG A 98 -7.19 -12.27 14.83
N GLY A 99 -6.86 -10.99 15.06
CA GLY A 99 -5.87 -10.61 16.05
C GLY A 99 -4.49 -11.25 15.77
N GLY A 100 -3.76 -10.73 14.82
CA GLY A 100 -2.48 -11.26 14.37
C GLY A 100 -2.44 -11.72 12.92
N TYR A 101 -3.60 -11.94 12.29
CA TYR A 101 -3.75 -12.22 10.86
C TYR A 101 -5.17 -11.86 10.40
N MET A 102 -5.39 -11.82 9.09
CA MET A 102 -6.70 -11.49 8.54
C MET A 102 -6.89 -12.06 7.14
N LEU A 103 -8.17 -12.27 6.79
CA LEU A 103 -8.61 -12.48 5.42
C LEU A 103 -9.37 -11.23 4.96
N ILE A 104 -9.13 -10.77 3.74
CA ILE A 104 -9.95 -9.73 3.11
C ILE A 104 -10.54 -10.24 1.81
N ALA A 105 -11.60 -9.60 1.32
CA ALA A 105 -12.16 -9.88 0.00
C ALA A 105 -12.57 -8.57 -0.70
N LEU A 106 -12.16 -8.44 -1.95
CA LEU A 106 -12.45 -7.32 -2.84
C LEU A 106 -13.23 -7.81 -4.06
N PRO A 107 -14.31 -7.13 -4.46
CA PRO A 107 -15.13 -7.54 -5.60
C PRO A 107 -14.41 -7.31 -6.93
N ASN A 108 -14.63 -8.23 -7.87
CA ASN A 108 -14.18 -8.14 -9.25
C ASN A 108 -15.36 -7.84 -10.19
N PRO A 109 -15.13 -7.26 -11.38
CA PRO A 109 -16.19 -6.94 -12.32
C PRO A 109 -17.03 -8.13 -12.80
N ASP A 110 -16.50 -9.36 -12.69
CA ASP A 110 -17.17 -10.60 -13.12
C ASP A 110 -18.05 -11.24 -12.01
N GLY A 111 -18.23 -10.56 -10.88
CA GLY A 111 -19.03 -11.05 -9.75
C GLY A 111 -18.25 -11.93 -8.75
N SER A 112 -17.01 -12.24 -9.04
CA SER A 112 -16.12 -12.93 -8.09
C SER A 112 -15.51 -11.97 -7.08
N PHE A 113 -14.78 -12.52 -6.09
CA PHE A 113 -13.96 -11.76 -5.17
C PHE A 113 -12.53 -12.30 -5.16
N THR A 114 -11.56 -11.40 -5.28
CA THR A 114 -10.19 -11.71 -4.90
C THR A 114 -10.08 -11.63 -3.40
N CYS A 115 -9.74 -12.75 -2.78
CA CYS A 115 -9.53 -12.85 -1.35
C CYS A 115 -8.03 -12.89 -1.07
N THR A 116 -7.57 -12.14 -0.07
CA THR A 116 -6.17 -12.14 0.32
C THR A 116 -6.04 -12.54 1.78
N LEU A 117 -5.36 -13.66 2.03
CA LEU A 117 -4.99 -14.09 3.37
C LEU A 117 -3.63 -13.48 3.71
N PHE A 118 -3.61 -12.56 4.68
CA PHE A 118 -2.40 -12.04 5.31
C PHE A 118 -2.10 -12.86 6.55
N PHE A 119 -1.00 -13.61 6.52
CA PHE A 119 -0.76 -14.67 7.49
C PHE A 119 0.73 -14.79 7.83
N PRO A 120 1.11 -15.11 9.08
CA PRO A 120 2.50 -15.32 9.43
C PRO A 120 3.14 -16.43 8.60
N TYR A 121 4.43 -16.25 8.26
CA TYR A 121 5.19 -17.32 7.60
C TYR A 121 5.44 -18.49 8.53
N GLU A 122 5.80 -18.19 9.79
CA GLU A 122 6.20 -19.16 10.81
C GLU A 122 5.40 -18.94 12.10
N GLY A 123 5.42 -19.92 13.00
CA GLY A 123 4.67 -19.90 14.26
C GLY A 123 3.39 -20.75 14.17
N SER A 124 2.46 -20.51 15.10
CA SER A 124 1.16 -21.18 15.13
C SER A 124 0.05 -20.17 15.45
N PRO A 125 -0.92 -19.96 14.53
CA PRO A 125 -1.01 -20.55 13.20
C PRO A 125 -0.14 -19.83 12.16
N SER A 126 0.30 -20.54 11.09
CA SER A 126 1.17 -19.97 10.05
C SER A 126 1.09 -20.70 8.72
N PHE A 127 1.66 -20.14 7.66
CA PHE A 127 1.79 -20.84 6.37
C PHE A 127 2.60 -22.13 6.49
N ALA A 128 3.66 -22.13 7.33
CA ALA A 128 4.48 -23.32 7.56
C ALA A 128 3.72 -24.48 8.22
N GLU A 129 2.73 -24.16 9.05
CA GLU A 129 1.90 -25.15 9.72
C GLU A 129 0.82 -25.75 8.80
N LEU A 130 0.30 -24.95 7.84
CA LEU A 130 -0.75 -25.35 6.90
C LEU A 130 -0.17 -26.08 5.67
N ASP A 131 0.55 -27.19 5.89
CA ASP A 131 1.33 -27.92 4.90
C ASP A 131 0.55 -29.03 4.16
N SER A 132 -0.72 -29.28 4.53
CA SER A 132 -1.58 -30.27 3.88
C SER A 132 -3.00 -29.78 3.65
N VAL A 133 -3.70 -30.42 2.71
CA VAL A 133 -5.11 -30.11 2.36
C VAL A 133 -6.01 -30.24 3.59
N GLU A 134 -5.78 -31.25 4.42
CA GLU A 134 -6.56 -31.52 5.62
C GLU A 134 -6.40 -30.37 6.64
N LYS A 135 -5.17 -29.88 6.84
CA LYS A 135 -4.89 -28.77 7.76
C LYS A 135 -5.49 -27.46 7.24
N VAL A 136 -5.33 -27.15 5.96
CA VAL A 136 -5.94 -25.94 5.34
C VAL A 136 -7.45 -25.97 5.50
N ARG A 137 -8.07 -27.10 5.18
CA ARG A 137 -9.53 -27.27 5.31
C ARG A 137 -10.02 -27.14 6.75
N ALA A 138 -9.34 -27.76 7.69
CA ALA A 138 -9.66 -27.67 9.11
C ALA A 138 -9.55 -26.23 9.61
N PHE A 139 -8.45 -25.56 9.31
CA PHE A 139 -8.20 -24.17 9.68
C PHE A 139 -9.28 -23.23 9.13
N PHE A 140 -9.58 -23.29 7.83
CA PHE A 140 -10.57 -22.37 7.24
C PHE A 140 -12.00 -22.66 7.76
N LYS A 141 -12.37 -23.92 8.00
CA LYS A 141 -13.67 -24.27 8.60
C LYS A 141 -13.82 -23.72 10.01
N GLU A 142 -12.76 -23.76 10.80
CA GLU A 142 -12.76 -23.28 12.17
C GLU A 142 -12.69 -21.75 12.24
N VAL A 143 -11.76 -21.14 11.50
CA VAL A 143 -11.39 -19.74 11.64
C VAL A 143 -12.20 -18.81 10.75
N PHE A 144 -12.51 -19.24 9.52
CA PHE A 144 -13.24 -18.46 8.51
C PHE A 144 -14.45 -19.21 7.94
N PRO A 145 -15.37 -19.75 8.76
CA PRO A 145 -16.42 -20.66 8.30
C PRO A 145 -17.28 -20.07 7.18
N ASN A 146 -17.67 -18.80 7.30
CA ASN A 146 -18.51 -18.16 6.28
C ASN A 146 -17.76 -17.96 4.94
N ALA A 147 -16.46 -17.65 4.97
CA ALA A 147 -15.65 -17.54 3.76
C ALA A 147 -15.39 -18.92 3.14
N TYR A 148 -15.09 -19.92 3.98
CA TYR A 148 -14.84 -21.29 3.54
C TYR A 148 -15.98 -21.88 2.70
N GLU A 149 -17.24 -21.67 3.12
CA GLU A 149 -18.42 -22.14 2.39
C GLU A 149 -18.55 -21.58 0.97
N MET A 150 -17.92 -20.42 0.74
CA MET A 150 -17.93 -19.73 -0.55
C MET A 150 -16.67 -19.99 -1.41
N MET A 151 -15.70 -20.76 -0.92
CA MET A 151 -14.41 -21.01 -1.57
C MET A 151 -14.26 -22.48 -2.04
N PRO A 152 -14.97 -22.94 -3.07
CA PRO A 152 -14.90 -24.34 -3.52
C PRO A 152 -13.51 -24.70 -4.08
N GLY A 153 -12.70 -23.74 -4.49
CA GLY A 153 -11.34 -23.91 -5.01
C GLY A 153 -10.24 -23.64 -3.98
N LEU A 154 -10.56 -23.49 -2.69
CA LEU A 154 -9.62 -23.07 -1.66
C LEU A 154 -8.31 -23.86 -1.66
N GLU A 155 -8.40 -25.20 -1.67
CA GLU A 155 -7.22 -26.05 -1.56
C GLU A 155 -6.32 -25.92 -2.81
N TYR A 156 -6.94 -25.79 -3.98
CA TYR A 156 -6.20 -25.54 -5.22
C TYR A 156 -5.46 -24.20 -5.15
N ASP A 157 -6.18 -23.13 -4.87
CA ASP A 157 -5.61 -21.78 -4.79
C ASP A 157 -4.50 -21.71 -3.72
N PHE A 158 -4.71 -22.32 -2.56
CA PHE A 158 -3.76 -22.28 -1.46
C PHE A 158 -2.41 -22.92 -1.81
N PHE A 159 -2.40 -24.03 -2.52
CA PHE A 159 -1.16 -24.74 -2.87
C PHE A 159 -0.56 -24.34 -4.21
N HIS A 160 -1.33 -23.77 -5.13
CA HIS A 160 -0.82 -23.37 -6.46
C HIS A 160 -0.45 -21.89 -6.56
N ASN A 161 -1.14 -21.01 -5.83
CA ASN A 161 -0.79 -19.60 -5.83
C ASN A 161 0.47 -19.36 -4.98
N PRO A 162 1.38 -18.47 -5.43
CA PRO A 162 2.56 -18.15 -4.66
C PRO A 162 2.20 -17.41 -3.35
N THR A 163 3.02 -17.59 -2.32
CA THR A 163 2.98 -16.75 -1.14
C THR A 163 3.88 -15.56 -1.37
N GLY A 164 3.30 -14.36 -1.48
CA GLY A 164 4.03 -13.12 -1.70
C GLY A 164 4.56 -12.53 -0.39
N SER A 165 5.70 -11.84 -0.48
CA SER A 165 6.28 -11.08 0.63
C SER A 165 5.73 -9.66 0.66
N LEU A 166 5.63 -9.11 1.87
CA LEU A 166 5.19 -7.75 2.12
C LEU A 166 6.40 -6.90 2.52
N VAL A 167 6.85 -6.06 1.59
CA VAL A 167 8.05 -5.25 1.73
C VAL A 167 7.74 -3.76 1.68
N THR A 168 8.36 -3.01 2.57
CA THR A 168 8.40 -1.54 2.52
C THR A 168 9.81 -1.09 2.22
N VAL A 169 9.96 -0.18 1.26
CA VAL A 169 11.23 0.44 0.87
C VAL A 169 11.17 1.94 1.12
N LYS A 170 12.17 2.45 1.82
CA LYS A 170 12.45 3.88 1.92
C LYS A 170 13.89 4.13 1.50
N THR A 171 14.12 5.04 0.60
CA THR A 171 15.47 5.41 0.14
C THR A 171 15.61 6.92 -0.02
N TYR A 172 16.85 7.39 0.03
CA TYR A 172 17.24 8.77 -0.24
C TYR A 172 18.74 8.80 -0.58
N PRO A 173 19.17 9.53 -1.62
CA PRO A 173 18.35 10.30 -2.57
C PRO A 173 17.59 9.41 -3.56
N TRP A 174 16.62 10.00 -4.27
CA TRP A 174 15.91 9.37 -5.39
C TRP A 174 16.55 9.71 -6.74
N THR A 175 17.54 10.59 -6.71
CA THR A 175 18.17 11.13 -7.90
C THR A 175 19.69 10.98 -7.84
N PHE A 176 20.32 10.89 -9.01
CA PHE A 176 21.78 10.99 -9.13
C PHE A 176 22.15 11.99 -10.20
N LYS A 177 22.70 13.14 -9.77
CA LYS A 177 23.02 14.27 -10.65
C LYS A 177 21.77 14.63 -11.48
N ASN A 178 21.91 14.77 -12.81
CA ASN A 178 20.82 14.96 -13.74
C ASN A 178 20.65 13.75 -14.69
N ARG A 179 20.94 12.53 -14.24
CA ARG A 179 21.06 11.32 -15.06
C ARG A 179 20.13 10.19 -14.65
N LEU A 180 19.95 9.95 -13.36
CA LEU A 180 19.10 8.89 -12.85
C LEU A 180 18.03 9.48 -11.91
N LEU A 181 16.79 9.02 -12.08
CA LEU A 181 15.65 9.30 -11.21
C LEU A 181 14.97 7.98 -10.87
N LEU A 182 14.65 7.75 -9.60
CA LEU A 182 13.78 6.67 -9.14
C LEU A 182 12.32 7.15 -9.06
N ILE A 183 11.37 6.30 -9.47
CA ILE A 183 9.94 6.58 -9.46
C ILE A 183 9.15 5.34 -9.03
N GLY A 184 8.02 5.52 -8.37
CA GLY A 184 7.15 4.44 -7.91
C GLY A 184 7.86 3.50 -6.95
N ASP A 185 7.59 2.20 -7.03
CA ASP A 185 8.14 1.18 -6.12
C ASP A 185 9.67 1.11 -6.13
N ALA A 186 10.34 1.60 -7.17
CA ALA A 186 11.80 1.73 -7.18
C ALA A 186 12.29 2.72 -6.11
N ALA A 187 11.50 3.75 -5.81
CA ALA A 187 11.79 4.76 -4.81
C ALA A 187 11.15 4.46 -3.44
N HIS A 188 9.90 3.97 -3.42
CA HIS A 188 9.07 3.90 -2.22
C HIS A 188 8.04 2.75 -2.27
N ALA A 189 8.49 1.51 -2.44
CA ALA A 189 7.59 0.36 -2.35
C ALA A 189 6.90 0.30 -0.99
N ILE A 190 5.60 0.01 -0.98
CA ILE A 190 4.75 -0.02 0.21
C ILE A 190 3.93 -1.30 0.31
N VAL A 191 3.53 -1.65 1.52
CA VAL A 191 2.57 -2.74 1.75
C VAL A 191 1.15 -2.33 1.31
N PRO A 192 0.27 -3.26 0.87
CA PRO A 192 -0.95 -2.95 0.11
C PRO A 192 -2.16 -2.51 0.95
N PHE A 193 -2.02 -2.24 2.23
CA PHE A 193 -3.16 -2.12 3.16
C PHE A 193 -4.07 -0.90 2.96
N TYR A 194 -3.59 0.15 2.30
CA TYR A 194 -4.43 1.24 1.79
C TYR A 194 -4.77 1.10 0.29
N GLY A 195 -4.13 0.17 -0.43
CA GLY A 195 -4.27 0.06 -1.88
C GLY A 195 -3.67 1.24 -2.66
N GLN A 196 -2.74 2.00 -2.07
CA GLN A 196 -2.26 3.27 -2.63
C GLN A 196 -0.93 3.18 -3.40
N GLY A 197 -0.30 2.00 -3.51
CA GLY A 197 0.98 1.87 -4.22
C GLY A 197 0.93 2.34 -5.67
N MET A 198 -0.07 1.89 -6.42
CA MET A 198 -0.28 2.29 -7.81
C MET A 198 -0.64 3.78 -7.92
N ASN A 199 -1.55 4.27 -7.07
CA ASN A 199 -1.96 5.68 -7.06
C ASN A 199 -0.77 6.60 -6.77
N CYS A 200 0.02 6.30 -5.75
CA CYS A 200 1.22 7.05 -5.41
C CYS A 200 2.23 7.06 -6.55
N GLY A 201 2.44 5.93 -7.25
CA GLY A 201 3.30 5.85 -8.43
C GLY A 201 2.77 6.67 -9.62
N PHE A 202 1.45 6.75 -9.82
CA PHE A 202 0.87 7.62 -10.85
C PHE A 202 0.91 9.10 -10.45
N GLU A 203 0.76 9.44 -9.16
CA GLU A 203 1.01 10.81 -8.69
C GLU A 203 2.47 11.24 -8.94
N ASP A 204 3.43 10.34 -8.80
CA ASP A 204 4.82 10.60 -9.18
C ASP A 204 4.93 10.99 -10.65
N CYS A 205 4.22 10.28 -11.55
CA CYS A 205 4.20 10.60 -12.97
C CYS A 205 3.58 11.97 -13.25
N VAL A 206 2.47 12.30 -12.59
CA VAL A 206 1.78 13.60 -12.74
C VAL A 206 2.67 14.74 -12.27
N GLU A 207 3.30 14.60 -11.11
CA GLU A 207 4.21 15.61 -10.57
C GLU A 207 5.46 15.79 -11.45
N LEU A 208 6.01 14.70 -11.96
CA LEU A 208 7.15 14.76 -12.87
C LEU A 208 6.78 15.48 -14.16
N ASP A 209 5.63 15.20 -14.76
CA ASP A 209 5.14 15.85 -15.98
C ASP A 209 4.93 17.37 -15.76
N ARG A 210 4.35 17.74 -14.61
CA ARG A 210 4.21 19.14 -14.19
C ARG A 210 5.57 19.86 -14.12
N LEU A 211 6.56 19.24 -13.45
CA LEU A 211 7.89 19.80 -13.29
C LEU A 211 8.67 19.88 -14.61
N ILE A 212 8.51 18.90 -15.50
CA ILE A 212 9.09 18.93 -16.86
C ILE A 212 8.58 20.16 -17.62
N THR A 213 7.28 20.43 -17.54
CA THR A 213 6.66 21.59 -18.19
C THR A 213 7.13 22.90 -17.55
N GLU A 214 7.11 23.00 -16.22
CA GLU A 214 7.46 24.21 -15.47
C GLU A 214 8.93 24.61 -15.68
N HIS A 215 9.83 23.64 -15.70
CA HIS A 215 11.28 23.87 -15.83
C HIS A 215 11.80 23.70 -17.26
N ASN A 216 10.92 23.58 -18.26
CA ASN A 216 11.28 23.50 -19.67
C ASN A 216 12.36 22.47 -19.96
N HIS A 217 12.19 21.24 -19.45
CA HIS A 217 13.11 20.08 -19.58
C HIS A 217 14.51 20.29 -18.96
N ASP A 218 14.68 21.25 -18.07
CA ASP A 218 15.94 21.40 -17.32
C ASP A 218 16.02 20.40 -16.15
N TRP A 219 16.62 19.24 -16.42
CA TRP A 219 16.75 18.15 -15.45
C TRP A 219 17.61 18.52 -14.23
N THR A 220 18.43 19.57 -14.30
CA THR A 220 19.18 20.05 -13.13
C THR A 220 18.28 20.72 -12.09
N ARG A 221 17.11 21.19 -12.52
CA ARG A 221 16.08 21.78 -11.67
C ARG A 221 14.95 20.79 -11.36
N ILE A 222 14.56 19.97 -12.34
CA ILE A 222 13.45 19.02 -12.21
C ILE A 222 13.74 17.99 -11.13
N MET A 223 14.91 17.35 -11.14
CA MET A 223 15.22 16.25 -10.22
C MET A 223 15.20 16.68 -8.75
N PRO A 224 15.87 17.77 -8.32
CA PRO A 224 15.74 18.23 -6.94
C PRO A 224 14.33 18.62 -6.54
N ALA A 225 13.58 19.31 -7.41
CA ALA A 225 12.21 19.71 -7.13
C ALA A 225 11.27 18.50 -7.00
N TYR A 226 11.43 17.47 -7.85
CA TYR A 226 10.70 16.23 -7.75
C TYR A 226 10.96 15.50 -6.42
N GLU A 227 12.22 15.35 -6.05
CA GLU A 227 12.62 14.69 -4.81
C GLU A 227 12.06 15.43 -3.58
N GLU A 228 12.15 16.77 -3.56
CA GLU A 228 11.60 17.61 -2.50
C GLU A 228 10.08 17.48 -2.36
N SER A 229 9.37 17.44 -3.49
CA SER A 229 7.91 17.32 -3.53
C SER A 229 7.43 15.91 -3.15
N ARG A 230 8.07 14.85 -3.70
CA ARG A 230 7.53 13.49 -3.62
C ARG A 230 8.06 12.66 -2.45
N LYS A 231 9.31 12.88 -2.01
CA LYS A 231 9.93 12.10 -0.93
C LYS A 231 9.13 12.13 0.38
N PRO A 232 8.65 13.29 0.88
CA PRO A 232 7.82 13.33 2.09
C PRO A 232 6.51 12.55 1.95
N ASN A 233 5.93 12.52 0.75
CA ASN A 233 4.69 11.80 0.46
C ASN A 233 4.91 10.28 0.35
N GLY A 234 6.00 9.84 -0.30
CA GLY A 234 6.40 8.45 -0.35
C GLY A 234 6.69 7.86 1.04
N ASP A 235 7.39 8.61 1.90
CA ASP A 235 7.62 8.17 3.28
C ASP A 235 6.33 8.10 4.10
N ALA A 236 5.45 9.10 3.94
CA ALA A 236 4.19 9.18 4.67
C ALA A 236 3.23 8.05 4.29
N VAL A 237 3.07 7.75 3.00
CA VAL A 237 2.18 6.65 2.57
C VAL A 237 2.70 5.29 3.03
N ALA A 238 4.03 5.11 3.12
CA ALA A 238 4.61 3.89 3.68
C ALA A 238 4.26 3.72 5.17
N ASP A 239 4.38 4.80 5.97
CA ASP A 239 4.02 4.77 7.39
C ASP A 239 2.51 4.57 7.60
N LEU A 240 1.68 5.24 6.79
CA LEU A 240 0.23 5.07 6.79
C LEU A 240 -0.15 3.62 6.46
N ALA A 241 0.45 3.00 5.46
CA ALA A 241 0.14 1.64 5.06
C ALA A 241 0.48 0.62 6.16
N LEU A 242 1.60 0.79 6.86
CA LEU A 242 1.97 -0.06 8.01
C LEU A 242 1.02 0.15 9.19
N ALA A 243 0.61 1.39 9.48
CA ALA A 243 -0.34 1.67 10.55
C ALA A 243 -1.72 1.05 10.24
N ASN A 244 -2.17 1.15 8.99
CA ASN A 244 -3.43 0.55 8.56
C ASN A 244 -3.42 -0.98 8.63
N PHE A 245 -2.27 -1.63 8.41
CA PHE A 245 -2.14 -3.07 8.62
C PHE A 245 -2.52 -3.47 10.06
N ILE A 246 -1.99 -2.76 11.03
CA ILE A 246 -2.29 -3.01 12.46
C ILE A 246 -3.78 -2.73 12.73
N GLU A 247 -4.30 -1.62 12.20
CA GLU A 247 -5.72 -1.26 12.34
C GLU A 247 -6.63 -2.37 11.81
N MET A 248 -6.42 -2.81 10.57
CA MET A 248 -7.24 -3.84 9.92
C MET A 248 -7.11 -5.22 10.57
N ARG A 249 -5.91 -5.59 10.98
CA ARG A 249 -5.62 -6.90 11.54
C ARG A 249 -6.11 -7.05 12.98
N ASP A 250 -5.89 -6.02 13.80
CA ASP A 250 -6.02 -6.11 15.26
C ASP A 250 -7.18 -5.29 15.81
N LEU A 251 -7.48 -4.10 15.25
CA LEU A 251 -8.35 -3.11 15.89
C LEU A 251 -9.79 -3.14 15.40
N VAL A 252 -10.03 -3.37 14.10
CA VAL A 252 -11.40 -3.30 13.52
C VAL A 252 -12.39 -4.30 14.11
N GLY A 253 -11.94 -5.31 14.85
CA GLY A 253 -12.79 -6.23 15.61
C GLY A 253 -13.04 -5.80 17.07
N GLN A 254 -12.42 -4.72 17.55
CA GLN A 254 -12.51 -4.30 18.94
C GLN A 254 -13.65 -3.30 19.18
N PRO A 255 -14.50 -3.49 20.20
CA PRO A 255 -15.63 -2.60 20.47
C PRO A 255 -15.23 -1.13 20.67
N ALA A 256 -14.13 -0.88 21.39
CA ALA A 256 -13.62 0.47 21.62
C ALA A 256 -13.21 1.18 20.33
N PHE A 257 -12.57 0.46 19.40
CA PHE A 257 -12.21 1.00 18.09
C PHE A 257 -13.44 1.32 17.25
N LEU A 258 -14.42 0.43 17.22
CA LEU A 258 -15.69 0.65 16.50
C LEU A 258 -16.45 1.85 17.08
N LEU A 259 -16.46 2.02 18.40
CA LEU A 259 -17.05 3.19 19.06
C LEU A 259 -16.32 4.48 18.62
N ARG A 260 -14.99 4.49 18.66
CA ARG A 260 -14.19 5.61 18.17
C ARG A 260 -14.56 5.98 16.73
N LYS A 261 -14.59 5.00 15.81
CA LYS A 261 -14.95 5.24 14.40
C LYS A 261 -16.38 5.78 14.25
N LYS A 262 -17.30 5.34 15.10
CA LYS A 262 -18.68 5.84 15.13
C LYS A 262 -18.74 7.31 15.57
N ILE A 263 -17.94 7.71 16.55
CA ILE A 263 -17.82 9.12 16.99
C ILE A 263 -17.22 9.96 15.86
N GLU A 264 -16.10 9.52 15.26
CA GLU A 264 -15.44 10.20 14.15
C GLU A 264 -16.39 10.42 12.96
N ALA A 265 -17.14 9.38 12.57
CA ALA A 265 -18.10 9.46 11.47
C ALA A 265 -19.20 10.49 11.74
N ARG A 266 -19.85 10.42 12.92
CA ARG A 266 -20.87 11.38 13.33
C ARG A 266 -20.35 12.82 13.34
N PHE A 267 -19.15 13.02 13.90
CA PHE A 267 -18.55 14.35 13.97
C PHE A 267 -18.22 14.87 12.56
N SER A 268 -17.68 14.04 11.68
CA SER A 268 -17.39 14.37 10.28
C SER A 268 -18.68 14.74 9.50
N GLU A 269 -19.79 14.03 9.72
CA GLU A 269 -21.09 14.35 9.09
C GLU A 269 -21.61 15.73 9.49
N ARG A 270 -21.41 16.13 10.76
CA ARG A 270 -21.87 17.41 11.29
C ARG A 270 -20.91 18.58 11.01
N HIS A 271 -19.63 18.29 10.88
CA HIS A 271 -18.55 19.27 10.72
C HIS A 271 -17.58 18.86 9.59
N PRO A 272 -18.05 18.67 8.35
CA PRO A 272 -17.23 18.16 7.25
C PRO A 272 -16.06 19.12 6.91
N GLU A 273 -16.18 20.41 7.22
CA GLU A 273 -15.13 21.39 7.02
C GLU A 273 -14.02 21.35 8.08
N LYS A 274 -14.28 20.66 9.23
CA LYS A 274 -13.33 20.58 10.37
C LYS A 274 -12.70 19.20 10.52
N TRP A 275 -13.38 18.18 10.05
CA TRP A 275 -12.96 16.79 10.22
C TRP A 275 -13.19 15.95 8.98
N THR A 276 -12.11 15.58 8.34
CA THR A 276 -12.11 14.55 7.31
C THR A 276 -11.43 13.31 7.88
N PRO A 277 -12.10 12.15 7.97
CA PRO A 277 -11.47 10.92 8.48
C PRO A 277 -10.20 10.57 7.72
N LEU A 278 -9.19 10.06 8.44
CA LEU A 278 -7.89 9.73 7.85
C LEU A 278 -8.02 8.81 6.63
N TYR A 279 -8.86 7.78 6.71
CA TYR A 279 -9.09 6.87 5.59
C TYR A 279 -9.61 7.60 4.35
N THR A 280 -10.52 8.56 4.53
CA THR A 280 -11.04 9.40 3.44
C THR A 280 -9.96 10.29 2.85
N MET A 281 -9.12 10.92 3.68
CA MET A 281 -8.00 11.73 3.19
C MET A 281 -7.05 10.93 2.31
N VAL A 282 -6.70 9.71 2.74
CA VAL A 282 -5.73 8.86 2.04
C VAL A 282 -6.32 8.23 0.77
N THR A 283 -7.59 7.80 0.80
CA THR A 283 -8.15 6.93 -0.24
C THR A 283 -9.05 7.68 -1.22
N PHE A 284 -9.74 8.74 -0.78
CA PHE A 284 -10.81 9.39 -1.54
C PHE A 284 -10.62 10.91 -1.68
N SER A 285 -9.40 11.42 -1.48
CA SER A 285 -9.10 12.84 -1.68
C SER A 285 -7.74 13.04 -2.34
N GLU A 286 -7.48 14.27 -2.79
CA GLU A 286 -6.19 14.71 -3.31
C GLU A 286 -5.28 15.27 -2.21
N THR A 287 -5.59 15.00 -0.94
CA THR A 287 -4.77 15.45 0.19
C THR A 287 -3.40 14.77 0.11
N PRO A 288 -2.28 15.52 0.09
CA PRO A 288 -0.95 14.92 0.07
C PRO A 288 -0.76 13.96 1.26
N TYR A 289 -0.17 12.79 1.04
CA TYR A 289 0.00 11.77 2.09
C TYR A 289 0.71 12.27 3.34
N SER A 290 1.69 13.17 3.17
CA SER A 290 2.40 13.81 4.29
C SER A 290 1.48 14.71 5.13
N VAL A 291 0.50 15.36 4.50
CA VAL A 291 -0.55 16.14 5.18
C VAL A 291 -1.52 15.20 5.87
N ALA A 292 -2.01 14.17 5.18
CA ALA A 292 -2.91 13.17 5.75
C ALA A 292 -2.31 12.48 6.99
N LEU A 293 -1.02 12.10 6.94
CA LEU A 293 -0.31 11.53 8.09
C LEU A 293 -0.24 12.49 9.28
N ARG A 294 0.05 13.78 9.03
CA ARG A 294 0.10 14.79 10.09
C ARG A 294 -1.27 15.03 10.72
N GLU A 295 -2.30 15.16 9.90
CA GLU A 295 -3.67 15.34 10.37
C GLU A 295 -4.20 14.09 11.09
N GLY A 296 -3.91 12.90 10.59
CA GLY A 296 -4.25 11.65 11.26
C GLY A 296 -3.66 11.58 12.68
N LYS A 297 -2.38 11.91 12.84
CA LYS A 297 -1.75 12.01 14.17
C LYS A 297 -2.37 13.08 15.08
N ARG A 298 -2.90 14.16 14.51
CA ARG A 298 -3.66 15.17 15.27
C ARG A 298 -5.00 14.60 15.71
N GLN A 299 -5.72 13.95 14.81
CA GLN A 299 -7.00 13.29 15.09
C GLN A 299 -6.84 12.19 16.14
N ASP A 300 -5.77 11.40 16.09
CA ASP A 300 -5.49 10.38 17.11
C ASP A 300 -5.40 10.97 18.51
N ARG A 301 -4.63 12.06 18.69
CA ARG A 301 -4.51 12.75 19.99
C ARG A 301 -5.83 13.32 20.51
N ILE A 302 -6.70 13.79 19.62
CA ILE A 302 -8.03 14.27 19.99
C ILE A 302 -8.87 13.08 20.45
N MET A 303 -8.90 12.02 19.66
CA MET A 303 -9.70 10.84 19.97
C MET A 303 -9.23 10.09 21.23
N GLU A 304 -7.93 10.10 21.54
CA GLU A 304 -7.42 9.59 22.81
C GLU A 304 -8.08 10.29 24.00
N GLN A 305 -8.24 11.62 23.95
CA GLN A 305 -8.88 12.39 25.02
C GLN A 305 -10.40 12.14 25.04
N VAL A 306 -11.06 12.09 23.90
CA VAL A 306 -12.49 11.80 23.79
C VAL A 306 -12.80 10.41 24.33
N MET A 307 -12.04 9.40 23.97
CA MET A 307 -12.23 8.02 24.42
C MET A 307 -11.92 7.82 25.91
N ALA A 308 -11.19 8.75 26.54
CA ALA A 308 -10.93 8.75 27.97
C ALA A 308 -12.03 9.40 28.81
N MET A 309 -13.08 9.97 28.18
CA MET A 309 -14.21 10.58 28.89
C MET A 309 -14.97 9.53 29.71
N PRO A 310 -15.40 9.87 30.92
CA PRO A 310 -16.26 8.98 31.71
C PRO A 310 -17.55 8.63 30.96
N GLU A 311 -17.93 7.36 30.99
CA GLU A 311 -19.18 6.84 30.40
C GLU A 311 -19.28 7.09 28.86
N ILE A 312 -18.16 7.17 28.16
CA ILE A 312 -18.13 7.45 26.69
C ILE A 312 -19.01 6.50 25.90
N GLU A 313 -19.13 5.23 26.30
CA GLU A 313 -19.97 4.24 25.63
C GLU A 313 -21.45 4.62 25.60
N SER A 314 -21.93 5.31 26.65
CA SER A 314 -23.31 5.80 26.74
C SER A 314 -23.50 7.23 26.26
N LYS A 315 -22.40 8.02 26.18
CA LYS A 315 -22.42 9.45 25.83
C LYS A 315 -21.85 9.76 24.45
N TRP A 316 -21.48 8.75 23.67
CA TRP A 316 -20.75 8.88 22.42
C TRP A 316 -21.36 9.87 21.42
N ASP A 317 -22.67 10.11 21.47
CA ASP A 317 -23.42 10.99 20.58
C ASP A 317 -23.92 12.28 21.26
N SER A 318 -23.39 12.59 22.44
CA SER A 318 -23.81 13.77 23.23
C SER A 318 -23.15 15.07 22.72
N ASP A 319 -23.78 16.20 23.05
CA ASP A 319 -23.25 17.53 22.81
C ASP A 319 -21.93 17.80 23.60
N GLU A 320 -21.74 17.07 24.72
CA GLU A 320 -20.51 17.14 25.52
C GLU A 320 -19.30 16.61 24.71
N VAL A 321 -19.44 15.48 24.04
CA VAL A 321 -18.40 14.90 23.16
C VAL A 321 -18.11 15.82 21.97
N GLU A 322 -19.16 16.34 21.34
CA GLU A 322 -19.01 17.27 20.21
C GLU A 322 -18.32 18.56 20.62
N SER A 323 -18.70 19.14 21.76
CA SER A 323 -18.08 20.36 22.29
C SER A 323 -16.61 20.15 22.61
N LEU A 324 -16.25 19.02 23.23
CA LEU A 324 -14.85 18.67 23.48
C LEU A 324 -14.04 18.53 22.19
N MET A 325 -14.59 17.87 21.17
CA MET A 325 -13.89 17.75 19.87
C MET A 325 -13.69 19.10 19.21
N LEU A 326 -14.69 19.99 19.26
CA LEU A 326 -14.56 21.36 18.74
C LEU A 326 -13.51 22.17 19.50
N GLU A 327 -13.47 22.06 20.83
CA GLU A 327 -12.47 22.73 21.67
C GLU A 327 -11.03 22.25 21.33
N LEU A 328 -10.85 20.93 21.18
CA LEU A 328 -9.54 20.34 20.87
C LEU A 328 -9.06 20.62 19.42
N LEU A 329 -9.99 20.97 18.55
CA LEU A 329 -9.65 21.39 17.18
C LEU A 329 -9.19 22.85 17.11
N GLY A 330 -9.63 23.71 18.01
CA GLY A 330 -9.26 25.14 18.10
C GLY A 330 -10.22 26.02 17.32
#